data_7f4ad242b9491a81521e651069a3b293
#
_entry.id   7f4ad242b9491a81521e651069a3b293
#
_cell.length_a   1.000
_cell.length_b   1.000
_cell.length_c   1.000
_cell.angle_alpha   90.00
_cell.angle_beta   90.00
_cell.angle_gamma   90.00
#
_symmetry.space_group_name_H-M   'P 1'
#
loop_
_entity.id
_entity.type
_entity.pdbx_description
1 polymer ?
#
loop_
_entity_poly.entity_id
_entity_poly.type
_entity_poly.pdbx_seq_one_letter_code
_entity_poly.pdbx_strand_id
1 'polypeptide(L)'
;MTVYLFTVRDPLGQEVRLTESCYRPHILLEHPELLDVNHIANTITSPDLIAYDAVDLQRLVYYRTYQVQPQRWMKVIVEQGEVVTAYRARRLKQGEIRRWQR
;
A
#
# COMPACT_ATOMS: atom_id res chain seq x y z
N MET A 1 20.97 -6.33 -10.61
CA MET A 1 19.66 -6.83 -11.11
C MET A 1 18.58 -6.53 -10.09
N THR A 2 17.46 -5.98 -10.54
CA THR A 2 16.33 -5.69 -9.67
C THR A 2 15.47 -6.95 -9.51
N VAL A 3 15.19 -7.31 -8.25
CA VAL A 3 14.32 -8.45 -7.94
C VAL A 3 12.96 -7.92 -7.51
N TYR A 4 11.91 -8.30 -8.22
CA TYR A 4 10.54 -7.95 -7.89
C TYR A 4 9.90 -9.11 -7.13
N LEU A 5 9.31 -8.80 -5.97
CA LEU A 5 8.59 -9.79 -5.17
C LEU A 5 7.18 -10.01 -5.73
N PHE A 6 6.60 -8.97 -6.33
CA PHE A 6 5.37 -9.08 -7.09
C PHE A 6 5.22 -7.92 -8.07
N THR A 7 4.36 -8.15 -9.07
CA THR A 7 3.84 -7.14 -9.98
C THR A 7 2.34 -7.42 -10.10
N VAL A 8 1.52 -6.44 -9.71
CA VAL A 8 0.06 -6.58 -9.68
C VAL A 8 -0.59 -5.38 -10.32
N ARG A 9 -1.90 -5.49 -10.63
CA ARG A 9 -2.69 -4.36 -11.13
C ARG A 9 -3.69 -3.91 -10.09
N ASP A 10 -3.84 -2.60 -9.95
CA ASP A 10 -4.86 -2.01 -9.10
C ASP A 10 -6.20 -1.89 -9.85
N PRO A 11 -7.29 -1.48 -9.15
CA PRO A 11 -8.59 -1.31 -9.80
C PRO A 11 -8.62 -0.24 -10.89
N LEU A 12 -7.64 0.66 -10.91
CA LEU A 12 -7.52 1.70 -11.94
C LEU A 12 -6.77 1.21 -13.19
N GLY A 13 -6.32 -0.06 -13.18
CA GLY A 13 -5.55 -0.64 -14.27
C GLY A 13 -4.07 -0.33 -14.24
N GLN A 14 -3.59 0.29 -13.17
CA GLN A 14 -2.18 0.63 -13.03
C GLN A 14 -1.37 -0.56 -12.52
N GLU A 15 -0.19 -0.75 -13.10
CA GLU A 15 0.74 -1.78 -12.65
C GLU A 15 1.52 -1.28 -11.45
N VAL A 16 1.60 -2.08 -10.39
CA VAL A 16 2.31 -1.76 -9.15
C VAL A 16 3.25 -2.91 -8.80
N ARG A 17 4.49 -2.55 -8.47
CA ARG A 17 5.55 -3.50 -8.17
C ARG A 17 6.13 -3.27 -6.79
N LEU A 18 6.57 -4.35 -6.16
CA LEU A 18 7.36 -4.30 -4.93
C LEU A 18 8.72 -4.95 -5.18
N THR A 19 9.78 -4.20 -4.94
CA THR A 19 11.14 -4.72 -5.03
C THR A 19 11.58 -5.35 -3.72
N GLU A 20 12.48 -6.33 -3.80
CA GLU A 20 13.09 -6.92 -2.60
C GLU A 20 13.88 -5.89 -1.82
N SER A 21 14.58 -4.98 -2.50
CA SER A 21 15.38 -3.94 -1.86
C SER A 21 14.54 -2.92 -1.09
N CYS A 22 13.27 -2.73 -1.48
CA CYS A 22 12.33 -1.91 -0.72
C CYS A 22 11.75 -2.70 0.46
N TYR A 23 11.35 -3.95 0.20
CA TYR A 23 10.61 -4.75 1.18
C TYR A 23 11.45 -5.08 2.42
N ARG A 24 12.66 -5.66 2.24
CA ARG A 24 13.44 -6.15 3.37
C ARG A 24 13.95 -5.03 4.27
N PRO A 25 14.70 -4.02 3.76
CA PRO A 25 15.29 -3.01 4.65
C PRO A 25 14.32 -1.91 5.09
N HIS A 26 13.27 -1.63 4.31
CA HIS A 26 12.40 -0.48 4.59
C HIS A 26 11.04 -0.86 5.14
N ILE A 27 10.47 -1.98 4.71
CA ILE A 27 9.15 -2.39 5.16
C ILE A 27 9.26 -3.42 6.27
N LEU A 28 9.88 -4.56 5.99
CA LEU A 28 9.93 -5.67 6.93
C LEU A 28 10.71 -5.34 8.19
N LEU A 29 11.80 -4.59 8.08
CA LEU A 29 12.62 -4.21 9.23
C LEU A 29 11.86 -3.32 10.20
N GLU A 30 11.10 -2.35 9.68
CA GLU A 30 10.31 -1.42 10.50
C GLU A 30 8.97 -2.00 10.92
N HIS A 31 8.42 -2.92 10.10
CA HIS A 31 7.10 -3.50 10.29
C HIS A 31 7.16 -5.02 10.15
N PRO A 32 7.76 -5.72 11.14
CA PRO A 32 7.94 -7.18 11.05
C PRO A 32 6.64 -7.96 10.99
N GLU A 33 5.50 -7.36 11.34
CA GLU A 33 4.19 -7.96 11.16
C GLU A 33 3.82 -8.18 9.69
N LEU A 34 4.55 -7.55 8.75
CA LEU A 34 4.31 -7.67 7.32
C LEU A 34 5.20 -8.75 6.68
N LEU A 35 5.37 -9.89 7.36
CA LEU A 35 6.13 -11.02 6.84
C LEU A 35 5.54 -11.62 5.57
N ASP A 36 4.21 -11.52 5.40
CA ASP A 36 3.54 -12.04 4.22
C ASP A 36 3.32 -10.92 3.21
N VAL A 37 4.11 -10.91 2.13
CA VAL A 37 4.00 -9.91 1.08
C VAL A 37 2.64 -9.93 0.38
N ASN A 38 1.89 -11.03 0.49
CA ASN A 38 0.55 -11.12 -0.09
C ASN A 38 -0.42 -10.13 0.54
N HIS A 39 -0.23 -9.76 1.79
CA HIS A 39 -1.05 -8.72 2.42
C HIS A 39 -0.86 -7.38 1.73
N ILE A 40 0.36 -7.07 1.31
CA ILE A 40 0.66 -5.84 0.57
C ILE A 40 0.05 -5.93 -0.83
N ALA A 41 0.27 -7.05 -1.53
CA ALA A 41 -0.28 -7.26 -2.87
C ALA A 41 -1.81 -7.18 -2.87
N ASN A 42 -2.48 -7.81 -1.91
CA ASN A 42 -3.95 -7.82 -1.82
C ASN A 42 -4.50 -6.43 -1.54
N THR A 43 -3.78 -5.61 -0.76
CA THR A 43 -4.18 -4.23 -0.50
C THR A 43 -4.20 -3.40 -1.78
N ILE A 44 -3.29 -3.68 -2.71
CA ILE A 44 -3.22 -2.98 -3.99
C ILE A 44 -4.27 -3.50 -4.96
N THR A 45 -4.45 -4.83 -5.05
CA THR A 45 -5.38 -5.44 -6.03
C THR A 45 -6.83 -5.27 -5.62
N SER A 46 -7.12 -5.29 -4.32
CA SER A 46 -8.49 -5.24 -3.79
C SER A 46 -8.58 -4.24 -2.63
N PRO A 47 -8.25 -2.98 -2.84
CA PRO A 47 -8.34 -1.98 -1.79
C PRO A 47 -9.80 -1.63 -1.51
N ASP A 48 -10.05 -1.07 -0.33
CA ASP A 48 -11.33 -0.44 -0.02
C ASP A 48 -11.34 1.00 -0.54
N LEU A 49 -10.15 1.61 -0.65
CA LEU A 49 -10.03 3.02 -0.99
C LEU A 49 -8.63 3.28 -1.56
N ILE A 50 -8.57 4.13 -2.58
CA ILE A 50 -7.32 4.67 -3.12
C ILE A 50 -7.41 6.19 -3.02
N ALA A 51 -6.36 6.82 -2.52
CA ALA A 51 -6.30 8.27 -2.34
C ALA A 51 -4.96 8.83 -2.83
N TYR A 52 -4.93 10.12 -3.11
CA TYR A 52 -3.68 10.85 -3.28
C TYR A 52 -3.09 11.14 -1.91
N ASP A 53 -1.77 11.04 -1.78
CA ASP A 53 -1.07 11.37 -0.55
C ASP A 53 -1.33 12.83 -0.16
N ALA A 54 -1.43 13.09 1.15
CA ALA A 54 -1.76 14.42 1.66
C ALA A 54 -0.69 15.46 1.34
N VAL A 55 0.56 15.05 1.20
CA VAL A 55 1.71 15.94 1.00
C VAL A 55 2.22 15.88 -0.43
N ASP A 56 2.27 14.69 -1.02
CA ASP A 56 2.82 14.47 -2.35
C ASP A 56 1.77 13.83 -3.26
N LEU A 57 1.17 14.64 -4.13
CA LEU A 57 0.11 14.19 -5.04
C LEU A 57 0.59 13.19 -6.10
N GLN A 58 1.89 12.98 -6.23
CA GLN A 58 2.43 11.95 -7.13
C GLN A 58 2.40 10.56 -6.49
N ARG A 59 2.11 10.48 -5.20
CA ARG A 59 1.98 9.22 -4.47
C ARG A 59 0.53 8.83 -4.34
N LEU A 60 0.26 7.54 -4.55
CA LEU A 60 -1.04 6.93 -4.28
C LEU A 60 -0.97 6.16 -2.98
N VAL A 61 -2.05 6.20 -2.23
CA VAL A 61 -2.20 5.50 -0.96
C VAL A 61 -3.35 4.52 -1.09
N TYR A 62 -3.06 3.24 -0.80
CA TYR A 62 -4.04 2.16 -0.87
C TYR A 62 -4.40 1.74 0.55
N TYR A 63 -5.68 1.64 0.84
CA TYR A 63 -6.18 1.19 2.14
C TYR A 63 -7.05 -0.03 1.97
N ARG A 64 -6.83 -1.02 2.82
CA ARG A 64 -7.71 -2.19 2.92
C ARG A 64 -7.94 -2.50 4.39
N THR A 65 -9.20 -2.66 4.79
CA THR A 65 -9.56 -3.04 6.14
C THR A 65 -9.11 -4.48 6.39
N TYR A 66 -8.33 -4.70 7.45
CA TYR A 66 -8.00 -6.04 7.91
C TYR A 66 -8.67 -6.39 9.22
N GLN A 67 -9.24 -5.41 9.92
CA GLN A 67 -9.98 -5.60 11.16
C GLN A 67 -11.10 -4.57 11.22
N VAL A 68 -12.31 -5.03 11.54
CA VAL A 68 -13.50 -4.17 11.51
C VAL A 68 -13.72 -3.45 12.83
N GLN A 69 -13.45 -4.12 13.95
CA GLN A 69 -13.78 -3.55 15.27
C GLN A 69 -12.69 -3.87 16.31
N PRO A 70 -11.95 -2.88 16.79
CA PRO A 70 -11.87 -1.54 16.22
C PRO A 70 -11.34 -1.57 14.80
N GLN A 71 -11.74 -0.61 13.98
CA GLN A 71 -11.33 -0.60 12.59
C GLN A 71 -9.84 -0.36 12.44
N ARG A 72 -9.19 -1.20 11.63
CA ARG A 72 -7.77 -1.12 11.33
C ARG A 72 -7.55 -1.34 9.84
N TRP A 73 -6.58 -0.64 9.29
CA TRP A 73 -6.30 -0.63 7.87
C TRP A 73 -4.89 -1.13 7.59
N MET A 74 -4.75 -1.88 6.49
CA MET A 74 -3.46 -2.02 5.83
C MET A 74 -3.31 -0.83 4.89
N LYS A 75 -2.19 -0.11 5.01
CA LYS A 75 -1.89 1.07 4.21
C LYS A 75 -0.64 0.82 3.39
N VAL A 76 -0.73 1.06 2.08
CA VAL A 76 0.40 0.92 1.15
C VAL A 76 0.57 2.22 0.39
N ILE A 77 1.78 2.77 0.38
CA ILE A 77 2.11 3.99 -0.34
C ILE A 77 2.93 3.63 -1.57
N VAL A 78 2.51 4.14 -2.73
CA VAL A 78 3.08 3.83 -4.04
C VAL A 78 3.46 5.12 -4.75
N GLU A 79 4.64 5.15 -5.37
CA GLU A 79 5.09 6.25 -6.20
C GLU A 79 5.58 5.70 -7.52
N GLN A 80 5.05 6.22 -8.63
CA GLN A 80 5.43 5.81 -9.99
C GLN A 80 5.39 4.30 -10.20
N GLY A 81 4.33 3.65 -9.68
CA GLY A 81 4.14 2.21 -9.83
C GLY A 81 5.00 1.35 -8.94
N GLU A 82 5.74 1.92 -7.98
CA GLU A 82 6.56 1.16 -7.05
C GLU A 82 6.14 1.42 -5.61
N VAL A 83 6.03 0.35 -4.83
CA VAL A 83 5.73 0.46 -3.41
C VAL A 83 6.89 1.16 -2.71
N VAL A 84 6.58 2.22 -1.97
CA VAL A 84 7.55 2.97 -1.17
C VAL A 84 7.59 2.46 0.25
N THR A 85 6.40 2.23 0.84
CA THR A 85 6.27 1.70 2.19
C THR A 85 4.89 1.09 2.40
N ALA A 86 4.75 0.31 3.45
CA ALA A 86 3.49 -0.28 3.87
C ALA A 86 3.49 -0.45 5.38
N TYR A 87 2.32 -0.25 6.01
CA TYR A 87 2.17 -0.42 7.45
C TYR A 87 0.70 -0.50 7.83
N ARG A 88 0.43 -0.93 9.05
CA ARG A 88 -0.91 -0.94 9.62
C ARG A 88 -1.27 0.43 10.15
N ALA A 89 -2.45 0.93 9.82
CA ALA A 89 -2.93 2.23 10.23
C ALA A 89 -4.20 2.10 11.07
N ARG A 90 -4.32 2.94 12.09
CA ARG A 90 -5.51 2.95 12.97
C ARG A 90 -6.63 3.80 12.40
N ARG A 91 -6.31 4.73 11.50
CA ARG A 91 -7.27 5.65 10.90
C ARG A 91 -6.79 6.11 9.54
N LEU A 92 -7.70 6.66 8.76
CA LEU A 92 -7.36 7.33 7.51
C LEU A 92 -6.68 8.65 7.84
N LYS A 93 -5.67 9.01 7.06
CA LYS A 93 -4.92 10.25 7.29
C LYS A 93 -5.69 11.44 6.76
N GLN A 94 -5.73 12.53 7.54
CA GLN A 94 -6.31 13.80 7.11
C GLN A 94 -5.52 14.39 5.94
N GLY A 95 -6.25 15.02 5.01
CA GLY A 95 -5.62 15.69 3.86
C GLY A 95 -5.44 14.81 2.64
N GLU A 96 -5.63 13.49 2.76
CA GLU A 96 -5.64 12.60 1.61
C GLU A 96 -6.91 12.81 0.80
N ILE A 97 -6.77 12.87 -0.53
CA ILE A 97 -7.88 13.12 -1.44
C ILE A 97 -8.25 11.79 -2.10
N ARG A 98 -9.49 11.35 -1.90
CA ARG A 98 -9.98 10.09 -2.48
C ARG A 98 -9.97 10.16 -4.01
N ARG A 99 -9.42 9.12 -4.61
CA ARG A 99 -9.41 8.94 -6.05
C ARG A 99 -10.33 7.81 -6.48
N TRP A 100 -10.44 6.76 -5.68
CA TRP A 100 -11.26 5.59 -5.95
C TRP A 100 -11.74 5.00 -4.65
N GLN A 101 -12.97 4.50 -4.65
CA GLN A 101 -13.55 3.85 -3.48
C GLN A 101 -14.38 2.67 -3.95
N ARG A 102 -14.22 1.57 -3.24
CA ARG A 102 -14.94 0.33 -3.47
C ARG A 102 -16.45 0.49 -3.28
#